data_8c5932a82bdf5724e5fa5f250926c7d6
#
_entry.id   8c5932a82bdf5724e5fa5f250926c7d6
#
_cell.length_a   1.000
_cell.length_b   1.000
_cell.length_c   1.000
_cell.angle_alpha   90.00
_cell.angle_beta   90.00
_cell.angle_gamma   90.00
#
_symmetry.space_group_name_H-M   'P 1'
#
loop_
_entity.id
_entity.type
_entity.pdbx_description
1 polymer ?
#
loop_
_entity_poly.entity_id
_entity_poly.type
_entity_poly.pdbx_seq_one_letter_code
_entity_poly.pdbx_strand_id
1 'polypeptide(L)'
;ISGVCKWAQNPDEVEFALSVLERLAKRYGNRKGLFGIQPLNEPITENMWETMDIQNRYAPADQEMAKGSAPITMKFLRQFYLDAYDRISAYMPKDKYVVIHDGFELMEWKDFMQEEKYSNVILDTHQYLMVAEARGCSQTIEGYLKYIREELEPQITEMEKYFPVICGEWCLFNSLACGCDTKGGQSVLNGVEG
;
A
#
# COMPACT_ATOMS: atom_id res chain seq x y z
N ILE A 1 -13.45 5.25 2.55
CA ILE A 1 -13.58 3.96 1.81
C ILE A 1 -15.04 3.73 1.52
N SER A 2 -15.39 3.47 0.24
CA SER A 2 -16.79 3.30 -0.19
C SER A 2 -17.39 1.95 0.22
N GLY A 3 -16.59 0.98 0.62
CA GLY A 3 -17.01 -0.41 0.81
C GLY A 3 -17.27 -1.16 -0.49
N VAL A 4 -16.91 -0.58 -1.65
CA VAL A 4 -17.06 -1.21 -2.97
C VAL A 4 -15.68 -1.52 -3.55
N CYS A 5 -15.38 -2.80 -3.76
CA CYS A 5 -14.08 -3.29 -4.27
C CYS A 5 -14.33 -4.18 -5.50
N LYS A 6 -14.55 -3.58 -6.67
CA LYS A 6 -14.97 -4.30 -7.90
C LYS A 6 -14.18 -3.94 -9.15
N TRP A 7 -13.39 -2.88 -9.14
CA TRP A 7 -12.72 -2.39 -10.35
C TRP A 7 -11.80 -3.44 -11.00
N ALA A 8 -11.08 -4.22 -10.19
CA ALA A 8 -10.19 -5.27 -10.69
C ALA A 8 -10.92 -6.44 -11.39
N GLN A 9 -12.24 -6.53 -11.20
CA GLN A 9 -13.10 -7.55 -11.85
C GLN A 9 -13.70 -7.04 -13.16
N ASN A 10 -13.54 -5.75 -13.47
CA ASN A 10 -14.07 -5.11 -14.66
C ASN A 10 -12.93 -4.71 -15.60
N PRO A 11 -12.71 -5.44 -16.72
CA PRO A 11 -11.63 -5.14 -17.66
C PRO A 11 -11.67 -3.71 -18.22
N ASP A 12 -12.86 -3.14 -18.43
CA ASP A 12 -12.99 -1.79 -18.97
C ASP A 12 -12.53 -0.73 -17.96
N GLU A 13 -12.79 -0.94 -16.67
CA GLU A 13 -12.31 -0.05 -15.60
C GLU A 13 -10.80 -0.18 -15.40
N VAL A 14 -10.26 -1.38 -15.54
CA VAL A 14 -8.81 -1.62 -15.50
C VAL A 14 -8.13 -0.90 -16.67
N GLU A 15 -8.64 -1.06 -17.90
CA GLU A 15 -8.10 -0.36 -19.08
C GLU A 15 -8.27 1.16 -18.96
N PHE A 16 -9.37 1.63 -18.37
CA PHE A 16 -9.54 3.05 -18.08
C PHE A 16 -8.46 3.55 -17.12
N ALA A 17 -8.18 2.84 -16.02
CA ALA A 17 -7.12 3.19 -15.08
C ALA A 17 -5.75 3.25 -15.76
N LEU A 18 -5.40 2.24 -16.57
CA LEU A 18 -4.16 2.22 -17.35
C LEU A 18 -4.09 3.41 -18.33
N SER A 19 -5.19 3.76 -18.99
CA SER A 19 -5.25 4.91 -19.90
C SER A 19 -5.03 6.24 -19.19
N VAL A 20 -5.49 6.36 -17.93
CA VAL A 20 -5.24 7.55 -17.09
C VAL A 20 -3.76 7.66 -16.75
N LEU A 21 -3.12 6.55 -16.36
CA LEU A 21 -1.68 6.52 -16.07
C LEU A 21 -0.84 6.90 -17.29
N GLU A 22 -1.18 6.36 -18.46
CA GLU A 22 -0.56 6.74 -19.73
C GLU A 22 -0.68 8.24 -20.03
N ARG A 23 -1.89 8.81 -19.86
CA ARG A 23 -2.12 10.25 -20.06
C ARG A 23 -1.32 11.11 -19.09
N LEU A 24 -1.21 10.69 -17.82
CA LEU A 24 -0.39 11.37 -16.81
C LEU A 24 1.10 11.35 -17.23
N ALA A 25 1.61 10.18 -17.60
CA ALA A 25 2.98 10.02 -18.05
C ALA A 25 3.27 10.86 -19.31
N LYS A 26 2.37 10.83 -20.30
CA LYS A 26 2.48 11.64 -21.53
C LYS A 26 2.49 13.14 -21.26
N ARG A 27 1.69 13.61 -20.31
CA ARG A 27 1.56 15.03 -19.97
C ARG A 27 2.68 15.53 -19.07
N TYR A 28 3.12 14.73 -18.13
CA TYR A 28 4.00 15.16 -17.04
C TYR A 28 5.35 14.43 -16.99
N GLY A 29 5.52 13.31 -17.71
CA GLY A 29 6.70 12.44 -17.62
C GLY A 29 8.03 13.17 -17.77
N ASN A 30 8.09 14.18 -18.65
CA ASN A 30 9.29 14.98 -18.88
C ASN A 30 9.41 16.25 -17.99
N ARG A 31 8.52 16.43 -17.00
CA ARG A 31 8.60 17.60 -16.11
C ARG A 31 9.74 17.43 -15.10
N LYS A 32 10.59 18.45 -14.95
CA LYS A 32 11.72 18.43 -14.01
C LYS A 32 11.32 18.18 -12.56
N GLY A 33 10.14 18.66 -12.15
CA GLY A 33 9.61 18.48 -10.80
C GLY A 33 8.92 17.13 -10.55
N LEU A 34 8.77 16.26 -11.57
CA LEU A 34 8.23 14.93 -11.39
C LEU A 34 9.35 14.00 -10.88
N PHE A 35 9.12 13.34 -9.76
CA PHE A 35 9.96 12.26 -9.26
C PHE A 35 9.57 10.91 -9.88
N GLY A 36 8.28 10.60 -9.86
CA GLY A 36 7.76 9.33 -10.38
C GLY A 36 6.24 9.32 -10.42
N ILE A 37 5.69 8.19 -10.85
CA ILE A 37 4.24 7.91 -10.86
C ILE A 37 4.00 6.62 -10.09
N GLN A 38 3.06 6.67 -9.15
CA GLN A 38 2.55 5.51 -8.42
C GLN A 38 1.21 5.10 -9.02
N PRO A 39 1.10 3.87 -9.58
CA PRO A 39 -0.12 3.41 -10.24
C PRO A 39 -1.31 3.22 -9.30
N LEU A 40 -1.08 2.72 -8.09
CA LEU A 40 -2.11 2.45 -7.09
C LEU A 40 -1.64 2.84 -5.69
N ASN A 41 -2.55 3.39 -4.90
CA ASN A 41 -2.40 3.53 -3.47
C ASN A 41 -3.11 2.37 -2.77
N GLU A 42 -2.42 1.68 -1.86
CA GLU A 42 -2.97 0.67 -0.95
C GLU A 42 -3.93 -0.34 -1.61
N PRO A 43 -3.50 -1.11 -2.62
CA PRO A 43 -4.34 -2.16 -3.18
C PRO A 43 -4.63 -3.20 -2.09
N ILE A 44 -5.91 -3.51 -1.89
CA ILE A 44 -6.36 -4.46 -0.87
C ILE A 44 -6.23 -5.87 -1.41
N THR A 45 -5.20 -6.57 -0.97
CA THR A 45 -4.92 -7.97 -1.30
C THR A 45 -5.83 -8.93 -0.52
N GLU A 46 -5.80 -10.22 -0.89
CA GLU A 46 -6.58 -11.26 -0.20
C GLU A 46 -6.22 -11.33 1.29
N ASN A 47 -4.92 -11.32 1.61
CA ASN A 47 -4.45 -11.35 3.01
C ASN A 47 -4.89 -10.07 3.77
N MET A 48 -4.77 -8.91 3.14
CA MET A 48 -5.17 -7.65 3.77
C MET A 48 -6.69 -7.58 3.98
N TRP A 49 -7.47 -8.14 3.05
CA TRP A 49 -8.93 -8.24 3.16
C TRP A 49 -9.34 -9.03 4.41
N GLU A 50 -8.69 -10.17 4.65
CA GLU A 50 -8.96 -11.02 5.81
C GLU A 50 -8.40 -10.38 7.11
N THR A 51 -7.14 -9.98 7.11
CA THR A 51 -6.45 -9.40 8.27
C THR A 51 -7.18 -8.20 8.87
N MET A 52 -7.69 -7.32 8.00
CA MET A 52 -8.39 -6.10 8.42
C MET A 52 -9.90 -6.25 8.49
N ASP A 53 -10.43 -7.44 8.23
CA ASP A 53 -11.88 -7.71 8.19
C ASP A 53 -12.64 -6.66 7.36
N ILE A 54 -12.12 -6.38 6.16
CA ILE A 54 -12.55 -5.25 5.33
C ILE A 54 -14.07 -5.26 5.10
N GLN A 55 -14.63 -6.44 4.87
CA GLN A 55 -16.05 -6.60 4.57
C GLN A 55 -16.98 -6.14 5.71
N ASN A 56 -16.57 -6.38 6.96
CA ASN A 56 -17.36 -6.00 8.13
C ASN A 56 -16.98 -4.61 8.65
N ARG A 57 -15.71 -4.23 8.51
CA ARG A 57 -15.19 -2.96 9.02
C ARG A 57 -15.68 -1.74 8.25
N TYR A 58 -15.85 -1.89 6.95
CA TYR A 58 -16.25 -0.80 6.05
C TYR A 58 -17.62 -1.11 5.42
N ALA A 59 -18.68 -0.92 6.21
CA ALA A 59 -20.04 -1.09 5.71
C ALA A 59 -20.27 -0.15 4.50
N PRO A 60 -20.66 -0.67 3.34
CA PRO A 60 -20.91 0.15 2.17
C PRO A 60 -22.15 1.01 2.36
N ALA A 61 -22.12 2.24 1.86
CA ALA A 61 -23.28 3.13 1.84
C ALA A 61 -24.39 2.60 0.91
N ASP A 62 -24.00 1.88 -0.14
CA ASP A 62 -24.89 1.20 -1.08
C ASP A 62 -24.53 -0.29 -1.11
N GLN A 63 -25.37 -1.10 -0.48
CA GLN A 63 -25.18 -2.54 -0.38
C GLN A 63 -25.36 -3.26 -1.71
N GLU A 64 -26.25 -2.76 -2.58
CA GLU A 64 -26.46 -3.35 -3.91
C GLU A 64 -25.24 -3.11 -4.81
N MET A 65 -24.70 -1.91 -4.77
CA MET A 65 -23.45 -1.59 -5.48
C MET A 65 -22.27 -2.42 -4.98
N ALA A 66 -22.22 -2.73 -3.70
CA ALA A 66 -21.13 -3.51 -3.08
C ALA A 66 -21.23 -5.03 -3.33
N LYS A 67 -22.36 -5.53 -3.81
CA LYS A 67 -22.47 -6.97 -4.13
C LYS A 67 -21.39 -7.42 -5.10
N GLY A 68 -20.70 -8.51 -4.75
CA GLY A 68 -19.58 -9.05 -5.53
C GLY A 68 -18.26 -8.30 -5.33
N SER A 69 -18.18 -7.40 -4.34
CA SER A 69 -16.86 -6.87 -3.92
C SER A 69 -15.95 -8.00 -3.46
N ALA A 70 -14.70 -7.95 -3.89
CA ALA A 70 -13.68 -8.94 -3.56
C ALA A 70 -12.29 -8.29 -3.50
N PRO A 71 -11.33 -8.91 -2.79
CA PRO A 71 -9.95 -8.46 -2.78
C PRO A 71 -9.30 -8.57 -4.15
N ILE A 72 -8.14 -7.93 -4.29
CA ILE A 72 -7.28 -8.05 -5.46
C ILE A 72 -6.33 -9.23 -5.23
N THR A 73 -6.25 -10.17 -6.18
CA THR A 73 -5.25 -11.25 -6.08
C THR A 73 -3.84 -10.71 -6.38
N MET A 74 -2.82 -11.28 -5.75
CA MET A 74 -1.42 -10.93 -6.05
C MET A 74 -1.09 -11.15 -7.53
N LYS A 75 -1.65 -12.19 -8.15
CA LYS A 75 -1.49 -12.43 -9.59
C LYS A 75 -2.00 -11.27 -10.43
N PHE A 76 -3.20 -10.78 -10.13
CA PHE A 76 -3.78 -9.63 -10.83
C PHE A 76 -2.94 -8.37 -10.59
N LEU A 77 -2.55 -8.11 -9.34
CA LEU A 77 -1.79 -6.93 -8.97
C LEU A 77 -0.43 -6.87 -9.68
N ARG A 78 0.29 -7.99 -9.74
CA ARG A 78 1.54 -8.11 -10.51
C ARG A 78 1.33 -7.83 -11.99
N GLN A 79 0.29 -8.40 -12.62
CA GLN A 79 0.00 -8.14 -14.03
C GLN A 79 -0.35 -6.67 -14.27
N PHE A 80 -1.18 -6.08 -13.41
CA PHE A 80 -1.52 -4.66 -13.50
C PHE A 80 -0.29 -3.75 -13.41
N TYR A 81 0.67 -4.06 -12.55
CA TYR A 81 1.91 -3.27 -12.46
C TYR A 81 2.82 -3.44 -13.68
N LEU A 82 2.86 -4.61 -14.31
CA LEU A 82 3.57 -4.78 -15.58
C LEU A 82 2.93 -3.91 -16.68
N ASP A 83 1.61 -3.99 -16.83
CA ASP A 83 0.87 -3.20 -17.82
C ASP A 83 0.99 -1.70 -17.56
N ALA A 84 0.89 -1.28 -16.30
CA ALA A 84 1.07 0.11 -15.89
C ALA A 84 2.50 0.60 -16.17
N TYR A 85 3.51 -0.22 -15.88
CA TYR A 85 4.89 0.11 -16.18
C TYR A 85 5.09 0.36 -17.68
N ASP A 86 4.60 -0.52 -18.54
CA ASP A 86 4.73 -0.40 -19.99
C ASP A 86 4.06 0.89 -20.51
N ARG A 87 2.87 1.24 -20.00
CA ARG A 87 2.15 2.48 -20.36
C ARG A 87 2.89 3.73 -19.89
N ILE A 88 3.42 3.72 -18.67
CA ILE A 88 4.12 4.87 -18.07
C ILE A 88 5.49 5.06 -18.73
N SER A 89 6.28 4.00 -18.86
CA SER A 89 7.65 4.04 -19.36
C SER A 89 7.75 4.46 -20.84
N ALA A 90 6.67 4.29 -21.60
CA ALA A 90 6.60 4.77 -22.99
C ALA A 90 6.75 6.31 -23.11
N TYR A 91 6.46 7.07 -22.06
CA TYR A 91 6.47 8.54 -22.06
C TYR A 91 7.31 9.15 -20.94
N MET A 92 7.85 8.35 -20.06
CA MET A 92 8.62 8.80 -18.91
C MET A 92 10.08 8.36 -19.05
N PRO A 93 11.08 9.26 -18.96
CA PRO A 93 12.49 8.90 -19.07
C PRO A 93 12.94 8.05 -17.86
N LYS A 94 14.03 7.31 -18.04
CA LYS A 94 14.57 6.36 -17.05
C LYS A 94 15.14 7.00 -15.77
N ASP A 95 15.33 8.32 -15.75
CA ASP A 95 15.69 9.07 -14.54
C ASP A 95 14.48 9.40 -13.64
N LYS A 96 13.30 8.93 -14.03
CA LYS A 96 12.05 8.98 -13.27
C LYS A 96 11.61 7.60 -12.85
N TYR A 97 10.88 7.50 -11.76
CA TYR A 97 10.54 6.23 -11.14
C TYR A 97 9.09 5.83 -11.38
N VAL A 98 8.87 4.54 -11.53
CA VAL A 98 7.56 3.91 -11.33
C VAL A 98 7.56 3.35 -9.91
N VAL A 99 6.65 3.85 -9.07
CA VAL A 99 6.57 3.45 -7.66
C VAL A 99 5.43 2.45 -7.52
N ILE A 100 5.74 1.23 -7.14
CA ILE A 100 4.72 0.19 -6.91
C ILE A 100 4.49 0.02 -5.40
N HIS A 101 3.22 0.00 -4.99
CA HIS A 101 2.85 -0.26 -3.60
C HIS A 101 2.86 -1.76 -3.31
N ASP A 102 3.38 -2.16 -2.16
CA ASP A 102 3.54 -3.57 -1.77
C ASP A 102 2.22 -4.31 -1.48
N GLY A 103 1.08 -3.61 -1.40
CA GLY A 103 -0.19 -4.20 -1.01
C GLY A 103 -0.19 -4.77 0.41
N PHE A 104 0.70 -4.27 1.26
CA PHE A 104 0.98 -4.77 2.61
C PHE A 104 1.56 -6.19 2.65
N GLU A 105 2.13 -6.65 1.53
CA GLU A 105 2.76 -7.97 1.34
C GLU A 105 4.22 -7.81 0.91
N LEU A 106 5.01 -7.07 1.71
CA LEU A 106 6.35 -6.63 1.36
C LEU A 106 7.25 -7.77 0.83
N MET A 107 7.18 -8.95 1.43
CA MET A 107 8.05 -10.06 1.07
C MET A 107 7.65 -10.82 -0.20
N GLU A 108 6.45 -10.56 -0.74
CA GLU A 108 5.94 -11.21 -1.95
C GLU A 108 6.52 -10.65 -3.25
N TRP A 109 7.40 -9.63 -3.18
CA TRP A 109 7.91 -8.93 -4.37
C TRP A 109 9.33 -9.31 -4.77
N LYS A 110 10.01 -10.23 -4.08
CA LYS A 110 11.43 -10.58 -4.30
C LYS A 110 11.79 -10.92 -5.75
N ASP A 111 10.96 -11.67 -6.43
CA ASP A 111 11.23 -12.17 -7.78
C ASP A 111 10.48 -11.35 -8.86
N PHE A 112 9.94 -10.18 -8.50
CA PHE A 112 9.15 -9.37 -9.39
C PHE A 112 9.98 -8.22 -9.98
N MET A 113 9.84 -7.94 -11.28
CA MET A 113 10.52 -6.82 -11.96
C MET A 113 12.04 -6.73 -11.72
N GLN A 114 12.74 -7.87 -11.75
CA GLN A 114 14.20 -7.91 -11.51
C GLN A 114 15.04 -7.76 -12.79
N GLU A 115 14.42 -7.67 -13.97
CA GLU A 115 15.11 -7.43 -15.23
C GLU A 115 15.61 -5.98 -15.32
N GLU A 116 16.72 -5.74 -16.04
CA GLU A 116 17.34 -4.42 -16.22
C GLU A 116 16.36 -3.34 -16.72
N LYS A 117 15.37 -3.72 -17.52
CA LYS A 117 14.35 -2.78 -18.02
C LYS A 117 13.54 -2.14 -16.90
N TYR A 118 13.48 -2.75 -15.71
CA TYR A 118 12.77 -2.26 -14.52
C TYR A 118 13.66 -1.53 -13.50
N SER A 119 14.89 -1.16 -13.89
CA SER A 119 15.88 -0.53 -13.00
C SER A 119 15.42 0.80 -12.34
N ASN A 120 14.32 1.38 -12.83
CA ASN A 120 13.69 2.59 -12.28
C ASN A 120 12.37 2.30 -11.53
N VAL A 121 12.22 1.09 -11.01
CA VAL A 121 11.10 0.75 -10.12
C VAL A 121 11.51 0.93 -8.66
N ILE A 122 10.64 1.56 -7.87
CA ILE A 122 10.75 1.70 -6.41
C ILE A 122 9.60 0.93 -5.78
N LEU A 123 9.89 0.19 -4.71
CA LEU A 123 8.87 -0.46 -3.90
C LEU A 123 8.48 0.47 -2.75
N ASP A 124 7.19 0.79 -2.67
CA ASP A 124 6.60 1.58 -1.59
C ASP A 124 5.88 0.66 -0.61
N THR A 125 6.15 0.85 0.67
CA THR A 125 5.47 0.16 1.76
C THR A 125 4.84 1.16 2.71
N HIS A 126 3.65 0.86 3.20
CA HIS A 126 2.95 1.66 4.21
C HIS A 126 2.98 0.92 5.55
N GLN A 127 3.44 1.61 6.59
CA GLN A 127 3.68 0.99 7.88
C GLN A 127 2.82 1.63 8.98
N TYR A 128 1.82 0.86 9.41
CA TYR A 128 0.89 1.27 10.45
C TYR A 128 0.87 0.26 11.59
N LEU A 129 1.04 0.70 12.82
CA LEU A 129 0.99 -0.19 13.99
C LEU A 129 -0.36 -0.90 14.12
N MET A 130 -1.46 -0.28 13.68
CA MET A 130 -2.76 -0.95 13.65
C MET A 130 -2.80 -2.18 12.72
N VAL A 131 -2.02 -2.18 11.64
CA VAL A 131 -1.90 -3.36 10.77
C VAL A 131 -1.07 -4.44 11.45
N ALA A 132 0.01 -4.06 12.14
CA ALA A 132 0.80 -4.97 12.97
C ALA A 132 -0.05 -5.62 14.08
N GLU A 133 -0.91 -4.83 14.73
CA GLU A 133 -1.87 -5.34 15.75
C GLU A 133 -2.84 -6.35 15.16
N ALA A 134 -3.40 -6.08 14.00
CA ALA A 134 -4.29 -7.01 13.30
C ALA A 134 -3.59 -8.33 12.93
N ARG A 135 -2.27 -8.30 12.77
CA ARG A 135 -1.40 -9.47 12.55
C ARG A 135 -0.89 -10.11 13.86
N GLY A 136 -1.37 -9.64 15.00
CA GLY A 136 -1.08 -10.24 16.31
C GLY A 136 0.06 -9.59 17.11
N CYS A 137 0.55 -8.40 16.70
CA CYS A 137 1.49 -7.62 17.49
C CYS A 137 0.87 -7.27 18.86
N SER A 138 1.63 -7.45 19.93
CA SER A 138 1.19 -7.08 21.28
C SER A 138 1.00 -5.56 21.40
N GLN A 139 -0.14 -5.15 21.94
CA GLN A 139 -0.53 -3.73 22.13
C GLN A 139 0.17 -3.12 23.35
N THR A 140 1.49 -3.22 23.39
CA THR A 140 2.37 -2.64 24.40
C THR A 140 3.54 -1.93 23.71
N ILE A 141 4.20 -1.01 24.41
CA ILE A 141 5.38 -0.33 23.89
C ILE A 141 6.47 -1.35 23.50
N GLU A 142 6.73 -2.33 24.36
CA GLU A 142 7.69 -3.41 24.11
C GLU A 142 7.28 -4.23 22.87
N GLY A 143 5.99 -4.54 22.71
CA GLY A 143 5.45 -5.27 21.57
C GLY A 143 5.68 -4.54 20.26
N TYR A 144 5.38 -3.24 20.22
CA TYR A 144 5.63 -2.43 19.02
C TYR A 144 7.12 -2.30 18.69
N LEU A 145 7.96 -2.06 19.69
CA LEU A 145 9.41 -1.99 19.49
C LEU A 145 10.00 -3.33 19.02
N LYS A 146 9.49 -4.43 19.56
CA LYS A 146 9.86 -5.78 19.14
C LYS A 146 9.48 -6.01 17.67
N TYR A 147 8.24 -5.72 17.30
CA TYR A 147 7.75 -5.83 15.93
C TYR A 147 8.63 -5.04 14.94
N ILE A 148 8.94 -3.77 15.28
CA ILE A 148 9.76 -2.92 14.41
C ILE A 148 11.16 -3.53 14.21
N ARG A 149 11.82 -4.00 15.28
CA ARG A 149 13.21 -4.46 15.23
C ARG A 149 13.36 -5.89 14.71
N GLU A 150 12.42 -6.77 15.05
CA GLU A 150 12.57 -8.20 14.75
C GLU A 150 11.80 -8.64 13.50
N GLU A 151 10.83 -7.86 13.05
CA GLU A 151 10.01 -8.19 11.88
C GLU A 151 10.13 -7.14 10.77
N LEU A 152 9.81 -5.88 11.03
CA LEU A 152 9.72 -4.85 10.00
C LEU A 152 11.10 -4.48 9.43
N GLU A 153 12.06 -4.12 10.27
CA GLU A 153 13.41 -3.72 9.84
C GLU A 153 14.12 -4.83 9.05
N PRO A 154 14.10 -6.11 9.48
CA PRO A 154 14.65 -7.21 8.69
C PRO A 154 13.97 -7.40 7.33
N GLN A 155 12.65 -7.23 7.23
CA GLN A 155 11.93 -7.35 5.97
C GLN A 155 12.30 -6.22 4.99
N ILE A 156 12.36 -4.99 5.46
CA ILE A 156 12.79 -3.84 4.63
C ILE A 156 14.24 -4.06 4.16
N THR A 157 15.15 -4.39 5.06
CA THR A 157 16.56 -4.66 4.74
C THR A 157 16.72 -5.80 3.73
N GLU A 158 15.90 -6.83 3.84
CA GLU A 158 15.89 -7.92 2.84
C GLU A 158 15.41 -7.41 1.48
N MET A 159 14.34 -6.62 1.44
CA MET A 159 13.78 -6.12 0.18
C MET A 159 14.66 -5.09 -0.51
N GLU A 160 15.49 -4.35 0.22
CA GLU A 160 16.49 -3.42 -0.35
C GLU A 160 17.53 -4.11 -1.24
N LYS A 161 17.65 -5.43 -1.19
CA LYS A 161 18.48 -6.22 -2.12
C LYS A 161 17.87 -6.32 -3.53
N TYR A 162 16.58 -6.09 -3.65
CA TYR A 162 15.80 -6.28 -4.88
C TYR A 162 15.28 -4.96 -5.45
N PHE A 163 14.95 -4.00 -4.61
CA PHE A 163 14.41 -2.69 -4.97
C PHE A 163 15.00 -1.60 -4.10
N PRO A 164 15.09 -0.36 -4.57
CA PRO A 164 15.01 0.78 -3.67
C PRO A 164 13.65 0.75 -2.95
N VAL A 165 13.66 0.80 -1.62
CA VAL A 165 12.44 0.76 -0.80
C VAL A 165 12.18 2.13 -0.20
N ILE A 166 10.93 2.58 -0.24
CA ILE A 166 10.45 3.76 0.49
C ILE A 166 9.33 3.37 1.44
N CYS A 167 9.22 4.08 2.56
CA CYS A 167 8.04 4.03 3.41
C CYS A 167 7.24 5.30 3.12
N GLY A 168 6.27 5.20 2.19
CA GLY A 168 5.51 6.33 1.69
C GLY A 168 4.50 6.86 2.70
N GLU A 169 3.95 5.97 3.52
CA GLU A 169 3.04 6.36 4.60
C GLU A 169 3.34 5.61 5.90
N TRP A 170 3.24 6.33 7.01
CA TRP A 170 3.33 5.78 8.35
C TRP A 170 2.68 6.70 9.37
N CYS A 171 2.25 6.15 10.50
CA CYS A 171 1.86 6.97 11.64
C CYS A 171 2.04 6.20 12.96
N LEU A 172 2.04 6.95 14.06
CA LEU A 172 2.14 6.40 15.42
C LEU A 172 0.78 5.99 16.01
N PHE A 173 -0.29 6.05 15.23
CA PHE A 173 -1.61 5.62 15.67
C PHE A 173 -1.60 4.13 16.04
N ASN A 174 -2.09 3.81 17.25
CA ASN A 174 -2.16 2.46 17.77
C ASN A 174 -3.28 2.33 18.81
N SER A 175 -3.69 1.10 19.13
CA SER A 175 -4.79 0.83 20.06
C SER A 175 -4.47 1.22 21.50
N LEU A 176 -3.20 1.17 21.91
CA LEU A 176 -2.78 1.63 23.24
C LEU A 176 -3.06 3.11 23.42
N ALA A 177 -2.68 3.95 22.44
CA ALA A 177 -2.96 5.37 22.44
C ALA A 177 -4.47 5.66 22.41
N CYS A 178 -5.22 5.01 21.49
CA CYS A 178 -6.67 5.14 21.42
C CYS A 178 -7.40 4.69 22.68
N GLY A 179 -6.94 3.62 23.32
CA GLY A 179 -7.51 3.14 24.56
C GLY A 179 -7.41 4.16 25.70
N CYS A 180 -6.37 4.99 25.70
CA CYS A 180 -6.25 6.10 26.65
C CYS A 180 -7.24 7.22 26.36
N ASP A 181 -7.47 7.56 25.08
CA ASP A 181 -8.42 8.60 24.68
C ASP A 181 -9.89 8.23 24.94
N THR A 182 -10.24 6.95 24.84
CA THR A 182 -11.62 6.48 25.07
C THR A 182 -11.98 6.33 26.54
N LYS A 183 -11.01 6.23 27.44
CA LYS A 183 -11.21 6.01 28.89
C LYS A 183 -11.30 7.30 29.72
N GLY A 184 -11.68 8.41 29.16
CA GLY A 184 -11.93 9.60 29.95
C GLY A 184 -11.64 10.94 29.25
N GLY A 185 -11.55 10.96 27.94
CA GLY A 185 -11.32 12.21 27.19
C GLY A 185 -9.93 12.82 27.44
N GLN A 186 -9.00 12.01 27.92
CA GLN A 186 -7.59 12.42 28.01
C GLN A 186 -6.83 11.82 26.81
N SER A 187 -6.32 12.70 25.96
CA SER A 187 -5.42 12.25 24.91
C SER A 187 -4.09 11.80 25.52
N VAL A 188 -3.43 10.87 24.87
CA VAL A 188 -2.06 10.44 25.27
C VAL A 188 -1.11 11.64 25.32
N LEU A 189 -1.36 12.66 24.50
CA LEU A 189 -0.59 13.89 24.50
C LEU A 189 -0.82 14.76 25.76
N ASN A 190 -2.00 14.67 26.36
CA ASN A 190 -2.31 15.39 27.61
C ASN A 190 -1.83 14.61 28.86
N GLY A 191 -1.56 13.33 28.73
CA GLY A 191 -1.04 12.48 29.82
C GLY A 191 0.46 12.65 30.07
N VAL A 192 1.16 13.41 29.26
CA VAL A 192 2.61 13.71 29.41
C VAL A 192 2.84 14.96 30.27
N GLU A 193 1.78 15.69 30.64
CA GLU A 193 1.84 16.88 31.52
C GLU A 193 1.57 16.57 32.99
N GLY A 194 1.61 15.33 33.41
CA GLY A 194 1.45 14.89 34.80
C GLY A 194 2.75 14.53 35.47
#